data_28b0ee3903fca62af720cc109029619d
#
_entry.id   28b0ee3903fca62af720cc109029619d
#
_cell.length_a   1.000
_cell.length_b   1.000
_cell.length_c   1.000
_cell.angle_alpha   90.00
_cell.angle_beta   90.00
_cell.angle_gamma   90.00
#
_symmetry.space_group_name_H-M   'P 1'
#
loop_
_entity.id
_entity.type
_entity.pdbx_description
1 polymer ?
#
loop_
_entity_poly.entity_id
_entity_poly.type
_entity_poly.pdbx_seq_one_letter_code
_entity_poly.pdbx_strand_id
1 'polypeptide(L)'
;MEQRITQLNIQPQAGVLGVFSRLNYKPWYAIAEFVDNSTQSFYSNQKRLKERGFNSVTVDIVYDFESNVLTIKDDAYGMELEEFHRAVKVDSVPEVQGGRNEFGMGLKTAASWFGNLWCVESTQLGSTNKYYTEVNIDELRSKNLNNIDIIAVDCDELEHGTTIIIKNITKKIDGSRTKGKIIKLLESMYRRDINSGRVTITFNGERLYFEDYECLTFRDKTWRKDVDFYFEFDGKQHHVKGFVGILKNGGFGKAGFALFRRNRVVIGGEEQNYKPLEIFSQIQSQISLKLFGELDLDDFDINQAKDGFVWDNGLELEFIQNLKSNIQEYINIAKISNKERASEESLSSNASSSIQEDVSRTIENINFAESINNESENNNIPSDADDLTQYKTFVDIDNNGPEIVLDDKERIYPVNIDAVTKKEIHVKWSIVNKQYWIDVQEETNDVINILINVNHPFFKPYSEDINFKKVLEKFVIAFVVAEQQAKLTSENDGYIMANAIRTKMNQILAKMIGD
;
A
#
# COMPACT_ATOMS: atom_id res chain seq x y z
N MET A 1 5.19 22.91 -65.00
CA MET A 1 5.30 21.48 -64.58
C MET A 1 3.89 21.00 -64.28
N GLU A 2 3.35 20.09 -65.08
CA GLU A 2 2.05 19.48 -64.80
C GLU A 2 2.23 18.51 -63.59
N GLN A 3 1.50 18.75 -62.51
CA GLN A 3 1.42 17.81 -61.36
C GLN A 3 0.58 16.60 -61.78
N ARG A 4 1.21 15.44 -61.87
CA ARG A 4 0.49 14.17 -62.05
C ARG A 4 0.06 13.66 -60.64
N ILE A 5 -1.24 13.70 -60.34
CA ILE A 5 -1.84 13.17 -59.13
C ILE A 5 -2.18 11.69 -59.38
N THR A 6 -1.60 10.80 -58.57
CA THR A 6 -1.92 9.37 -58.55
C THR A 6 -2.58 9.05 -57.20
N GLN A 7 -3.73 8.39 -57.23
CA GLN A 7 -4.39 7.91 -56.01
C GLN A 7 -3.84 6.54 -55.61
N LEU A 8 -3.48 6.38 -54.34
CA LEU A 8 -3.04 5.12 -53.76
C LEU A 8 -4.10 4.64 -52.76
N ASN A 9 -4.51 3.37 -52.87
CA ASN A 9 -5.35 2.75 -51.83
C ASN A 9 -4.48 2.40 -50.60
N ILE A 10 -4.76 3.02 -49.46
CA ILE A 10 -4.05 2.83 -48.20
C ILE A 10 -4.82 1.96 -47.19
N GLN A 11 -5.94 1.34 -47.61
CA GLN A 11 -6.67 0.42 -46.73
C GLN A 11 -5.81 -0.78 -46.33
N PRO A 12 -5.77 -1.16 -45.04
CA PRO A 12 -5.00 -2.31 -44.60
C PRO A 12 -5.59 -3.60 -45.22
N GLN A 13 -4.75 -4.42 -45.77
CA GLN A 13 -5.12 -5.77 -46.22
C GLN A 13 -5.05 -6.76 -45.07
N ALA A 14 -5.76 -7.90 -45.15
CA ALA A 14 -5.78 -8.95 -44.11
C ALA A 14 -4.37 -9.45 -43.76
N GLY A 15 -3.41 -9.36 -44.67
CA GLY A 15 -2.00 -9.70 -44.40
C GLY A 15 -1.32 -8.90 -43.30
N VAL A 16 -1.87 -7.75 -42.88
CA VAL A 16 -1.35 -6.95 -41.74
C VAL A 16 -1.43 -7.73 -40.40
N LEU A 17 -2.36 -8.69 -40.25
CA LEU A 17 -2.47 -9.55 -39.08
C LEU A 17 -1.14 -10.27 -38.76
N GLY A 18 -0.37 -10.62 -39.79
CA GLY A 18 0.94 -11.25 -39.61
C GLY A 18 2.04 -10.33 -39.03
N VAL A 19 1.81 -9.01 -38.97
CA VAL A 19 2.74 -8.08 -38.29
C VAL A 19 2.61 -8.18 -36.78
N PHE A 20 1.44 -8.53 -36.25
CA PHE A 20 1.17 -8.58 -34.83
C PHE A 20 1.99 -9.64 -34.12
N SER A 21 2.38 -10.73 -34.78
CA SER A 21 3.28 -11.75 -34.23
C SER A 21 4.64 -11.22 -33.75
N ARG A 22 5.05 -10.01 -34.26
CA ARG A 22 6.34 -9.35 -33.99
C ARG A 22 6.25 -8.30 -32.90
N LEU A 23 5.06 -8.04 -32.34
CA LEU A 23 4.91 -7.08 -31.25
C LEU A 23 5.64 -7.57 -30.00
N ASN A 24 6.22 -6.63 -29.25
CA ASN A 24 6.83 -6.92 -27.96
C ASN A 24 5.75 -7.04 -26.87
N TYR A 25 4.96 -8.09 -26.98
CA TYR A 25 3.85 -8.38 -26.07
C TYR A 25 4.27 -9.42 -25.04
N LYS A 26 3.65 -9.41 -23.88
CA LYS A 26 3.85 -10.46 -22.86
C LYS A 26 2.65 -11.39 -22.85
N PRO A 27 2.84 -12.70 -22.58
CA PRO A 27 1.73 -13.67 -22.63
C PRO A 27 0.53 -13.29 -21.76
N TRP A 28 0.76 -12.75 -20.58
CA TRP A 28 -0.31 -12.35 -19.66
C TRP A 28 -1.12 -11.15 -20.15
N TYR A 29 -0.51 -10.17 -20.83
CA TYR A 29 -1.25 -9.05 -21.41
C TYR A 29 -2.05 -9.50 -22.64
N ALA A 30 -1.51 -10.41 -23.45
CA ALA A 30 -2.23 -10.97 -24.57
C ALA A 30 -3.45 -11.81 -24.10
N ILE A 31 -3.31 -12.60 -23.05
CA ILE A 31 -4.45 -13.33 -22.44
C ILE A 31 -5.46 -12.35 -21.83
N ALA A 32 -4.98 -11.28 -21.19
CA ALA A 32 -5.84 -10.27 -20.60
C ALA A 32 -6.74 -9.57 -21.63
N GLU A 33 -6.34 -9.43 -22.89
CA GLU A 33 -7.21 -8.88 -23.94
C GLU A 33 -8.48 -9.73 -24.15
N PHE A 34 -8.38 -11.04 -24.04
CA PHE A 34 -9.57 -11.90 -24.13
C PHE A 34 -10.44 -11.77 -22.89
N VAL A 35 -9.85 -11.75 -21.69
CA VAL A 35 -10.59 -11.53 -20.42
C VAL A 35 -11.26 -10.15 -20.39
N ASP A 36 -10.58 -9.12 -20.92
CA ASP A 36 -11.17 -7.78 -21.05
C ASP A 36 -12.42 -7.80 -21.94
N ASN A 37 -12.39 -8.54 -23.08
CA ASN A 37 -13.54 -8.67 -23.97
C ASN A 37 -14.70 -9.39 -23.29
N SER A 38 -14.43 -10.51 -22.63
CA SER A 38 -15.43 -11.29 -21.89
C SER A 38 -16.08 -10.48 -20.77
N THR A 39 -15.26 -9.81 -19.95
CA THR A 39 -15.76 -8.96 -18.86
C THR A 39 -16.50 -7.72 -19.38
N GLN A 40 -16.03 -7.12 -20.47
CA GLN A 40 -16.72 -6.00 -21.12
C GLN A 40 -18.10 -6.43 -21.66
N SER A 41 -18.20 -7.58 -22.34
CA SER A 41 -19.45 -8.13 -22.83
C SER A 41 -20.44 -8.37 -21.67
N PHE A 42 -19.96 -8.93 -20.56
CA PHE A 42 -20.76 -9.14 -19.35
C PHE A 42 -21.28 -7.82 -18.75
N TYR A 43 -20.37 -6.86 -18.48
CA TYR A 43 -20.76 -5.61 -17.83
C TYR A 43 -21.66 -4.73 -18.71
N SER A 44 -21.42 -4.68 -20.01
CA SER A 44 -22.26 -3.92 -20.94
C SER A 44 -23.67 -4.49 -21.08
N ASN A 45 -23.84 -5.79 -20.88
CA ASN A 45 -25.12 -6.48 -21.01
C ASN A 45 -25.67 -7.03 -19.68
N GLN A 46 -25.14 -6.53 -18.54
CA GLN A 46 -25.47 -7.05 -17.20
C GLN A 46 -26.98 -7.09 -16.92
N LYS A 47 -27.74 -6.08 -17.37
CA LYS A 47 -29.19 -6.04 -17.19
C LYS A 47 -29.88 -7.19 -17.92
N ARG A 48 -29.54 -7.41 -19.20
CA ARG A 48 -30.12 -8.46 -20.05
C ARG A 48 -29.79 -9.87 -19.54
N LEU A 49 -28.52 -10.06 -19.11
CA LEU A 49 -28.06 -11.31 -18.50
C LEU A 49 -28.82 -11.61 -17.22
N LYS A 50 -28.95 -10.62 -16.32
CA LYS A 50 -29.65 -10.75 -15.04
C LYS A 50 -31.14 -11.09 -15.22
N GLU A 51 -31.82 -10.52 -16.22
CA GLU A 51 -33.22 -10.83 -16.54
C GLU A 51 -33.41 -12.29 -16.96
N ARG A 52 -32.36 -12.96 -17.43
CA ARG A 52 -32.35 -14.38 -17.79
C ARG A 52 -31.70 -15.27 -16.69
N GLY A 53 -31.34 -14.73 -15.52
CA GLY A 53 -30.81 -15.45 -14.38
C GLY A 53 -29.27 -15.53 -14.31
N PHE A 54 -28.55 -14.93 -15.24
CA PHE A 54 -27.08 -14.94 -15.28
C PHE A 54 -26.53 -13.73 -14.52
N ASN A 55 -25.95 -13.97 -13.33
CA ASN A 55 -25.47 -12.90 -12.43
C ASN A 55 -23.94 -12.77 -12.39
N SER A 56 -23.24 -13.71 -12.97
CA SER A 56 -21.77 -13.78 -13.03
C SER A 56 -21.31 -14.25 -14.40
N VAL A 57 -20.05 -14.04 -14.69
CA VAL A 57 -19.38 -14.57 -15.89
C VAL A 57 -18.23 -15.45 -15.48
N THR A 58 -18.04 -16.53 -16.22
CA THR A 58 -16.90 -17.43 -16.12
C THR A 58 -16.04 -17.28 -17.38
N VAL A 59 -14.73 -17.17 -17.21
CA VAL A 59 -13.75 -17.17 -18.30
C VAL A 59 -12.78 -18.33 -18.07
N ASP A 60 -12.90 -19.36 -18.89
CA ASP A 60 -12.06 -20.54 -18.84
C ASP A 60 -10.90 -20.43 -19.83
N ILE A 61 -9.67 -20.47 -19.34
CA ILE A 61 -8.44 -20.44 -20.12
C ILE A 61 -7.79 -21.80 -20.04
N VAL A 62 -7.70 -22.50 -21.18
CA VAL A 62 -7.12 -23.84 -21.27
C VAL A 62 -5.97 -23.84 -22.27
N TYR A 63 -4.78 -24.15 -21.80
CA TYR A 63 -3.64 -24.43 -22.68
C TYR A 63 -3.33 -25.92 -22.67
N ASP A 64 -3.58 -26.57 -23.79
CA ASP A 64 -3.19 -27.95 -24.03
C ASP A 64 -1.80 -27.99 -24.65
N PHE A 65 -0.84 -28.46 -23.88
CA PHE A 65 0.56 -28.54 -24.30
C PHE A 65 0.78 -29.60 -25.39
N GLU A 66 0.06 -30.72 -25.34
CA GLU A 66 0.25 -31.82 -26.29
C GLU A 66 -0.23 -31.45 -27.70
N SER A 67 -1.42 -30.86 -27.79
CA SER A 67 -1.98 -30.38 -29.06
C SER A 67 -1.48 -29.00 -29.46
N ASN A 68 -0.77 -28.29 -28.56
CA ASN A 68 -0.31 -26.92 -28.72
C ASN A 68 -1.44 -25.94 -29.09
N VAL A 69 -2.53 -26.02 -28.33
CA VAL A 69 -3.75 -25.23 -28.51
C VAL A 69 -4.04 -24.41 -27.25
N LEU A 70 -4.35 -23.13 -27.44
CA LEU A 70 -4.89 -22.27 -26.39
C LEU A 70 -6.37 -22.00 -26.67
N THR A 71 -7.22 -22.33 -25.72
CA THR A 71 -8.66 -22.07 -25.78
C THR A 71 -9.05 -21.09 -24.68
N ILE A 72 -9.77 -20.05 -25.04
CA ILE A 72 -10.42 -19.14 -24.09
C ILE A 72 -11.91 -19.21 -24.36
N LYS A 73 -12.69 -19.57 -23.35
CA LYS A 73 -14.14 -19.70 -23.41
C LYS A 73 -14.77 -18.84 -22.31
N ASP A 74 -15.79 -18.09 -22.67
CA ASP A 74 -16.61 -17.38 -21.70
C ASP A 74 -18.10 -17.72 -21.86
N ASP A 75 -18.87 -17.45 -20.81
CA ASP A 75 -20.32 -17.47 -20.76
C ASP A 75 -20.88 -16.03 -20.62
N ALA A 76 -20.23 -15.03 -21.25
CA ALA A 76 -20.71 -13.67 -21.33
C ALA A 76 -21.91 -13.56 -22.29
N TYR A 77 -22.31 -12.35 -22.65
CA TYR A 77 -23.52 -12.13 -23.46
C TYR A 77 -23.41 -12.72 -24.88
N GLY A 78 -22.19 -12.87 -25.41
CA GLY A 78 -21.93 -13.28 -26.79
C GLY A 78 -22.13 -12.13 -27.80
N MET A 79 -22.11 -12.46 -29.09
CA MET A 79 -22.14 -11.50 -30.19
C MET A 79 -23.22 -11.87 -31.22
N GLU A 80 -23.94 -10.86 -31.72
CA GLU A 80 -24.72 -10.98 -32.93
C GLU A 80 -23.85 -10.83 -34.18
N LEU A 81 -24.42 -11.05 -35.36
CA LEU A 81 -23.66 -11.10 -36.62
C LEU A 81 -22.84 -9.81 -36.89
N GLU A 82 -23.42 -8.64 -36.66
CA GLU A 82 -22.74 -7.36 -36.90
C GLU A 82 -21.59 -7.14 -35.88
N GLU A 83 -21.77 -7.48 -34.61
CA GLU A 83 -20.72 -7.44 -33.60
C GLU A 83 -19.62 -8.45 -33.89
N PHE A 84 -20.01 -9.66 -34.35
CA PHE A 84 -19.07 -10.71 -34.75
C PHE A 84 -18.21 -10.25 -35.95
N HIS A 85 -18.81 -9.61 -36.96
CA HIS A 85 -18.07 -9.01 -38.09
C HIS A 85 -17.05 -7.97 -37.59
N ARG A 86 -17.46 -7.07 -36.71
CA ARG A 86 -16.55 -6.07 -36.15
C ARG A 86 -15.43 -6.68 -35.32
N ALA A 87 -15.72 -7.72 -34.53
CA ALA A 87 -14.74 -8.41 -33.72
C ALA A 87 -13.59 -9.00 -34.55
N VAL A 88 -13.87 -9.44 -35.78
CA VAL A 88 -12.88 -10.09 -36.65
C VAL A 88 -12.26 -9.12 -37.67
N LYS A 89 -12.98 -8.10 -38.14
CA LYS A 89 -12.51 -7.13 -39.14
C LYS A 89 -11.37 -6.25 -38.60
N VAL A 90 -10.30 -6.07 -39.37
CA VAL A 90 -9.01 -5.51 -38.93
C VAL A 90 -9.08 -4.04 -38.48
N ASP A 91 -9.92 -3.22 -39.11
CA ASP A 91 -9.96 -1.75 -38.96
C ASP A 91 -11.25 -1.25 -38.24
N SER A 92 -11.88 -2.08 -37.44
CA SER A 92 -13.14 -1.73 -36.78
C SER A 92 -12.91 -1.12 -35.39
N VAL A 93 -13.45 0.08 -35.20
CA VAL A 93 -13.49 0.77 -33.91
C VAL A 93 -14.74 0.33 -33.16
N PRO A 94 -14.68 0.12 -31.79
CA PRO A 94 -15.86 -0.18 -31.01
C PRO A 94 -16.90 0.94 -31.07
N GLU A 95 -18.19 0.61 -31.12
CA GLU A 95 -19.28 1.60 -31.08
C GLU A 95 -19.37 2.27 -29.70
N VAL A 96 -19.08 1.52 -28.64
CA VAL A 96 -19.11 2.01 -27.27
C VAL A 96 -17.70 2.43 -26.86
N GLN A 97 -17.45 3.72 -26.87
CA GLN A 97 -16.26 4.30 -26.26
C GLN A 97 -16.47 4.37 -24.75
N GLY A 98 -15.51 3.92 -23.95
CA GLY A 98 -15.59 4.01 -22.51
C GLY A 98 -15.51 2.68 -21.75
N GLY A 99 -15.41 1.54 -22.45
CA GLY A 99 -15.18 0.21 -21.86
C GLY A 99 -13.70 -0.19 -21.79
N ARG A 100 -13.43 -1.40 -21.33
CA ARG A 100 -12.07 -2.00 -21.31
C ARG A 100 -11.54 -2.25 -22.72
N ASN A 101 -12.42 -2.45 -23.71
CA ASN A 101 -12.09 -2.65 -25.12
C ASN A 101 -12.09 -1.33 -25.88
N GLU A 102 -11.08 -0.47 -25.67
CA GLU A 102 -11.03 0.88 -26.26
C GLU A 102 -10.63 0.90 -27.73
N PHE A 103 -9.73 0.02 -28.13
CA PHE A 103 -9.08 0.11 -29.45
C PHE A 103 -9.70 -0.78 -30.52
N GLY A 104 -10.59 -1.71 -30.16
CA GLY A 104 -11.21 -2.66 -31.09
C GLY A 104 -10.23 -3.65 -31.75
N MET A 105 -8.98 -3.64 -31.33
CA MET A 105 -7.90 -4.44 -31.93
C MET A 105 -7.44 -5.60 -31.02
N GLY A 106 -7.81 -5.61 -29.75
CA GLY A 106 -7.26 -6.50 -28.71
C GLY A 106 -7.34 -7.99 -29.10
N LEU A 107 -8.53 -8.49 -29.44
CA LEU A 107 -8.73 -9.90 -29.83
C LEU A 107 -7.82 -10.28 -30.99
N LYS A 108 -7.86 -9.51 -32.09
CA LYS A 108 -7.10 -9.79 -33.31
C LYS A 108 -5.60 -9.76 -33.11
N THR A 109 -5.15 -8.76 -32.36
CA THR A 109 -3.72 -8.60 -32.01
C THR A 109 -3.25 -9.74 -31.14
N ALA A 110 -3.98 -10.07 -30.08
CA ALA A 110 -3.61 -11.13 -29.16
C ALA A 110 -3.64 -12.52 -29.80
N ALA A 111 -4.70 -12.85 -30.56
CA ALA A 111 -4.81 -14.13 -31.26
C ALA A 111 -3.69 -14.30 -32.29
N SER A 112 -3.45 -13.28 -33.14
CA SER A 112 -2.39 -13.31 -34.14
C SER A 112 -0.97 -13.28 -33.54
N TRP A 113 -0.81 -12.72 -32.35
CA TRP A 113 0.46 -12.75 -31.62
C TRP A 113 0.81 -14.16 -31.13
N PHE A 114 -0.19 -14.91 -30.64
CA PHE A 114 0.01 -16.27 -30.19
C PHE A 114 0.25 -17.25 -31.34
N GLY A 115 -0.52 -17.14 -32.44
CA GLY A 115 -0.42 -18.07 -33.56
C GLY A 115 -1.05 -17.56 -34.85
N ASN A 116 -0.68 -18.19 -35.96
CA ASN A 116 -1.16 -17.82 -37.29
C ASN A 116 -2.51 -18.46 -37.65
N LEU A 117 -3.01 -19.39 -36.84
CA LEU A 117 -4.28 -20.09 -37.08
C LEU A 117 -5.15 -19.98 -35.83
N TRP A 118 -6.27 -19.25 -35.95
CA TRP A 118 -7.19 -19.08 -34.84
C TRP A 118 -8.65 -19.03 -35.30
N CYS A 119 -9.54 -19.45 -34.42
CA CYS A 119 -10.97 -19.52 -34.63
C CYS A 119 -11.70 -18.70 -33.59
N VAL A 120 -12.84 -18.14 -33.96
CA VAL A 120 -13.80 -17.51 -33.05
C VAL A 120 -15.15 -18.15 -33.27
N GLU A 121 -15.81 -18.49 -32.19
CA GLU A 121 -17.19 -18.95 -32.15
C GLU A 121 -17.94 -18.10 -31.13
N SER A 122 -19.15 -17.63 -31.47
CA SER A 122 -19.95 -16.85 -30.53
C SER A 122 -21.43 -16.99 -30.76
N THR A 123 -22.20 -16.98 -29.65
CA THR A 123 -23.65 -17.00 -29.64
C THR A 123 -24.14 -15.92 -28.71
N GLN A 124 -25.02 -15.03 -29.20
CA GLN A 124 -25.66 -14.05 -28.33
C GLN A 124 -26.82 -14.68 -27.54
N LEU A 125 -26.94 -14.39 -26.26
CA LEU A 125 -28.04 -14.87 -25.44
C LEU A 125 -29.41 -14.51 -26.04
N GLY A 126 -30.25 -15.51 -26.27
CA GLY A 126 -31.56 -15.38 -26.91
C GLY A 126 -31.53 -15.47 -28.45
N SER A 127 -30.37 -15.73 -29.05
CA SER A 127 -30.25 -16.01 -30.49
C SER A 127 -30.35 -17.49 -30.75
N THR A 128 -30.92 -17.86 -31.90
CA THR A 128 -30.92 -19.23 -32.44
C THR A 128 -29.76 -19.49 -33.39
N ASN A 129 -28.86 -18.53 -33.58
CA ASN A 129 -27.72 -18.63 -34.46
C ASN A 129 -26.39 -18.53 -33.69
N LYS A 130 -25.52 -19.50 -33.94
CA LYS A 130 -24.13 -19.52 -33.53
C LYS A 130 -23.24 -19.19 -34.75
N TYR A 131 -22.36 -18.22 -34.60
CA TYR A 131 -21.44 -17.81 -35.64
C TYR A 131 -20.05 -18.36 -35.39
N TYR A 132 -19.39 -18.84 -36.44
CA TYR A 132 -18.04 -19.39 -36.41
C TYR A 132 -17.23 -18.85 -37.58
N THR A 133 -15.96 -18.56 -37.35
CA THR A 133 -14.98 -18.26 -38.41
C THR A 133 -13.60 -18.77 -38.05
N GLU A 134 -12.81 -19.12 -39.05
CA GLU A 134 -11.40 -19.47 -38.91
C GLU A 134 -10.54 -18.46 -39.69
N VAL A 135 -9.49 -17.98 -39.04
CA VAL A 135 -8.52 -17.05 -39.63
C VAL A 135 -7.18 -17.78 -39.76
N ASN A 136 -6.78 -18.07 -40.99
CA ASN A 136 -5.48 -18.63 -41.33
C ASN A 136 -4.62 -17.54 -41.96
N ILE A 137 -3.74 -16.92 -41.19
CA ILE A 137 -2.91 -15.78 -41.61
C ILE A 137 -1.96 -16.17 -42.75
N ASP A 138 -1.41 -17.38 -42.73
CA ASP A 138 -0.48 -17.85 -43.76
C ASP A 138 -1.21 -18.04 -45.09
N GLU A 139 -2.44 -18.54 -45.05
CA GLU A 139 -3.28 -18.68 -46.24
C GLU A 139 -3.71 -17.31 -46.80
N LEU A 140 -4.18 -16.41 -45.92
CA LEU A 140 -4.56 -15.03 -46.32
C LEU A 140 -3.41 -14.32 -47.06
N ARG A 141 -2.17 -14.48 -46.52
CA ARG A 141 -0.98 -13.87 -47.12
C ARG A 141 -0.55 -14.54 -48.44
N SER A 142 -0.49 -15.87 -48.47
CA SER A 142 0.01 -16.61 -49.64
C SER A 142 -0.91 -16.50 -50.85
N LYS A 143 -2.23 -16.46 -50.57
CA LYS A 143 -3.26 -16.35 -51.62
C LYS A 143 -3.74 -14.91 -51.84
N ASN A 144 -3.21 -13.92 -51.12
CA ASN A 144 -3.63 -12.52 -51.13
C ASN A 144 -5.15 -12.34 -50.95
N LEU A 145 -5.73 -13.12 -49.98
CA LEU A 145 -7.15 -13.06 -49.66
C LEU A 145 -7.45 -11.95 -48.68
N ASN A 146 -8.58 -11.26 -48.88
CA ASN A 146 -9.08 -10.22 -47.98
C ASN A 146 -10.44 -10.58 -47.37
N ASN A 147 -11.00 -11.73 -47.71
CA ASN A 147 -12.28 -12.22 -47.18
C ASN A 147 -12.08 -13.55 -46.49
N ILE A 148 -12.87 -13.78 -45.44
CA ILE A 148 -13.00 -15.04 -44.73
C ILE A 148 -14.48 -15.40 -44.65
N ASP A 149 -14.77 -16.69 -44.58
CA ASP A 149 -16.13 -17.18 -44.44
C ASP A 149 -16.60 -17.11 -42.98
N ILE A 150 -17.85 -16.70 -42.77
CA ILE A 150 -18.55 -16.82 -41.51
C ILE A 150 -19.65 -17.85 -41.69
N ILE A 151 -19.60 -18.88 -40.87
CA ILE A 151 -20.56 -19.97 -40.85
C ILE A 151 -21.57 -19.72 -39.74
N ALA A 152 -22.86 -19.79 -40.05
CA ALA A 152 -23.93 -19.76 -39.05
C ALA A 152 -24.53 -21.17 -38.89
N VAL A 153 -24.70 -21.60 -37.67
CA VAL A 153 -25.37 -22.86 -37.34
C VAL A 153 -26.45 -22.62 -36.29
N ASP A 154 -27.51 -23.43 -36.34
CA ASP A 154 -28.60 -23.36 -35.36
C ASP A 154 -28.09 -23.76 -33.97
N CYS A 155 -28.57 -23.07 -32.93
CA CYS A 155 -28.25 -23.36 -31.54
C CYS A 155 -29.44 -23.13 -30.63
N ASP A 156 -29.32 -23.53 -29.35
CA ASP A 156 -30.31 -23.26 -28.32
C ASP A 156 -30.27 -21.77 -27.90
N GLU A 157 -31.43 -21.16 -27.66
CA GLU A 157 -31.56 -19.74 -27.23
C GLU A 157 -30.88 -19.45 -25.86
N LEU A 158 -30.64 -20.49 -25.04
CA LEU A 158 -29.92 -20.36 -23.76
C LEU A 158 -28.42 -20.51 -23.92
N GLU A 159 -27.94 -20.99 -25.09
CA GLU A 159 -26.52 -21.04 -25.37
C GLU A 159 -26.00 -19.61 -25.63
N HIS A 160 -24.97 -19.21 -24.91
CA HIS A 160 -24.38 -17.87 -25.07
C HIS A 160 -22.90 -17.85 -24.69
N GLY A 161 -22.21 -16.82 -25.12
CA GLY A 161 -20.80 -16.60 -24.84
C GLY A 161 -19.92 -16.66 -26.07
N THR A 162 -18.62 -16.66 -25.84
CA THR A 162 -17.61 -16.65 -26.90
C THR A 162 -16.51 -17.68 -26.62
N THR A 163 -16.08 -18.39 -27.66
CA THR A 163 -14.94 -19.29 -27.60
C THR A 163 -13.91 -18.87 -28.65
N ILE A 164 -12.65 -18.70 -28.20
CA ILE A 164 -11.51 -18.42 -29.05
C ILE A 164 -10.55 -19.58 -28.97
N ILE A 165 -10.16 -20.15 -30.10
CA ILE A 165 -9.26 -21.29 -30.19
C ILE A 165 -8.06 -20.89 -31.05
N ILE A 166 -6.86 -20.94 -30.48
CA ILE A 166 -5.62 -20.58 -31.18
C ILE A 166 -4.77 -21.86 -31.29
N LYS A 167 -4.50 -22.25 -32.53
CA LYS A 167 -3.77 -23.48 -32.86
C LYS A 167 -2.33 -23.17 -33.25
N ASN A 168 -1.44 -24.14 -33.08
CA ASN A 168 -0.03 -24.04 -33.47
C ASN A 168 0.65 -22.81 -32.84
N ILE A 169 0.53 -22.69 -31.52
CA ILE A 169 1.05 -21.55 -30.77
C ILE A 169 2.56 -21.43 -30.93
N THR A 170 3.03 -20.26 -31.34
CA THR A 170 4.45 -19.93 -31.51
C THR A 170 5.06 -19.34 -30.23
N LYS A 171 4.26 -18.78 -29.34
CA LYS A 171 4.67 -18.16 -28.06
C LYS A 171 4.36 -19.12 -26.92
N LYS A 172 5.31 -19.99 -26.59
CA LYS A 172 5.12 -21.01 -25.56
C LYS A 172 4.85 -20.44 -24.18
N ILE A 173 3.85 -20.99 -23.51
CA ILE A 173 3.40 -20.65 -22.14
C ILE A 173 3.50 -21.84 -21.18
N ASP A 174 4.25 -22.86 -21.56
CA ASP A 174 4.36 -24.18 -20.94
C ASP A 174 5.31 -24.26 -19.74
N GLY A 175 6.23 -23.32 -19.59
CA GLY A 175 7.14 -23.30 -18.45
C GLY A 175 6.40 -23.04 -17.13
N SER A 176 6.66 -23.85 -16.08
CA SER A 176 6.05 -23.67 -14.75
C SER A 176 6.17 -22.23 -14.22
N ARG A 177 7.32 -21.60 -14.47
CA ARG A 177 7.55 -20.19 -14.11
C ARG A 177 6.68 -19.23 -14.91
N THR A 178 6.50 -19.47 -16.22
CA THR A 178 5.66 -18.64 -17.09
C THR A 178 4.19 -18.80 -16.73
N LYS A 179 3.72 -20.06 -16.55
CA LYS A 179 2.35 -20.36 -16.08
C LYS A 179 2.06 -19.66 -14.77
N GLY A 180 2.93 -19.83 -13.76
CA GLY A 180 2.76 -19.19 -12.46
C GLY A 180 2.69 -17.68 -12.55
N LYS A 181 3.51 -17.06 -13.42
CA LYS A 181 3.48 -15.60 -13.63
C LYS A 181 2.20 -15.13 -14.33
N ILE A 182 1.69 -15.89 -15.31
CA ILE A 182 0.40 -15.60 -15.96
C ILE A 182 -0.72 -15.62 -14.92
N ILE A 183 -0.83 -16.68 -14.12
CA ILE A 183 -1.86 -16.83 -13.08
C ILE A 183 -1.81 -15.64 -12.12
N LYS A 184 -0.66 -15.38 -11.50
CA LYS A 184 -0.49 -14.29 -10.51
C LYS A 184 -0.81 -12.91 -11.07
N LEU A 185 -0.46 -12.65 -12.33
CA LEU A 185 -0.75 -11.36 -12.94
C LEU A 185 -2.23 -11.23 -13.30
N LEU A 186 -2.89 -12.27 -13.79
CA LEU A 186 -4.33 -12.25 -14.02
C LEU A 186 -5.12 -12.12 -12.70
N GLU A 187 -4.72 -12.83 -11.63
CA GLU A 187 -5.28 -12.67 -10.28
C GLU A 187 -5.20 -11.21 -9.82
N SER A 188 -4.03 -10.60 -9.99
CA SER A 188 -3.81 -9.21 -9.62
C SER A 188 -4.57 -8.22 -10.52
N MET A 189 -4.59 -8.45 -11.85
CA MET A 189 -5.26 -7.55 -12.81
C MET A 189 -6.76 -7.47 -12.59
N TYR A 190 -7.39 -8.60 -12.28
CA TYR A 190 -8.84 -8.72 -12.16
C TYR A 190 -9.30 -8.92 -10.71
N ARG A 191 -8.45 -8.62 -9.72
CA ARG A 191 -8.73 -8.89 -8.31
C ARG A 191 -10.04 -8.33 -7.79
N ARG A 192 -10.43 -7.13 -8.20
CA ARG A 192 -11.70 -6.53 -7.81
C ARG A 192 -12.90 -7.28 -8.41
N ASP A 193 -12.78 -7.72 -9.65
CA ASP A 193 -13.81 -8.50 -10.31
C ASP A 193 -13.95 -9.89 -9.67
N ILE A 194 -12.82 -10.56 -9.42
CA ILE A 194 -12.76 -11.87 -8.75
C ILE A 194 -13.33 -11.77 -7.33
N ASN A 195 -12.88 -10.80 -6.53
CA ASN A 195 -13.33 -10.63 -5.14
C ASN A 195 -14.78 -10.19 -5.03
N SER A 196 -15.33 -9.52 -6.06
CA SER A 196 -16.77 -9.21 -6.12
C SER A 196 -17.66 -10.44 -6.30
N GLY A 197 -17.09 -11.60 -6.67
CA GLY A 197 -17.81 -12.83 -6.99
C GLY A 197 -18.56 -12.81 -8.32
N ARG A 198 -18.46 -11.70 -9.09
CA ARG A 198 -19.14 -11.56 -10.39
C ARG A 198 -18.37 -12.13 -11.57
N VAL A 199 -17.07 -12.26 -11.44
CA VAL A 199 -16.18 -12.82 -12.45
C VAL A 199 -15.42 -13.99 -11.86
N THR A 200 -15.49 -15.14 -12.52
CA THR A 200 -14.67 -16.30 -12.24
C THR A 200 -13.71 -16.48 -13.41
N ILE A 201 -12.42 -16.57 -13.13
CA ILE A 201 -11.41 -16.90 -14.15
C ILE A 201 -10.78 -18.20 -13.74
N THR A 202 -10.64 -19.14 -14.69
CA THR A 202 -9.88 -20.39 -14.47
C THR A 202 -8.71 -20.50 -15.44
N PHE A 203 -7.65 -21.16 -15.02
CA PHE A 203 -6.52 -21.51 -15.89
C PHE A 203 -6.24 -23.01 -15.76
N ASN A 204 -6.46 -23.75 -16.85
CA ASN A 204 -6.41 -25.23 -16.87
C ASN A 204 -7.23 -25.87 -15.73
N GLY A 205 -8.44 -25.36 -15.49
CA GLY A 205 -9.36 -25.83 -14.45
C GLY A 205 -9.08 -25.33 -13.04
N GLU A 206 -7.95 -24.67 -12.78
CA GLU A 206 -7.64 -24.03 -11.50
C GLU A 206 -8.29 -22.64 -11.44
N ARG A 207 -9.14 -22.40 -10.44
CA ARG A 207 -9.78 -21.11 -10.23
C ARG A 207 -8.76 -20.09 -9.71
N LEU A 208 -8.70 -18.94 -10.35
CA LEU A 208 -7.88 -17.81 -9.91
C LEU A 208 -8.52 -17.16 -8.67
N TYR A 209 -7.65 -16.76 -7.75
CA TYR A 209 -8.05 -16.19 -6.47
C TYR A 209 -7.06 -15.09 -6.06
N PHE A 210 -7.57 -13.96 -5.55
CA PHE A 210 -6.75 -12.90 -5.02
C PHE A 210 -7.10 -12.64 -3.55
N GLU A 211 -6.10 -12.76 -2.68
CA GLU A 211 -6.23 -12.45 -1.26
C GLU A 211 -5.95 -10.96 -1.04
N ASP A 212 -6.93 -10.26 -0.47
CA ASP A 212 -6.77 -8.86 -0.12
C ASP A 212 -5.69 -8.67 0.96
N TYR A 213 -4.95 -7.58 0.85
CA TYR A 213 -3.88 -7.29 1.79
C TYR A 213 -4.44 -6.75 3.10
N GLU A 214 -4.03 -7.34 4.22
CA GLU A 214 -4.38 -6.87 5.54
C GLU A 214 -3.67 -5.55 5.87
N CYS A 215 -4.45 -4.57 6.31
CA CYS A 215 -3.93 -3.30 6.82
C CYS A 215 -3.40 -3.44 8.25
N LEU A 216 -2.36 -2.68 8.55
CA LEU A 216 -1.86 -2.52 9.90
C LEU A 216 -2.93 -1.86 10.77
N THR A 217 -3.24 -2.48 11.92
CA THR A 217 -3.95 -1.83 13.02
C THR A 217 -2.90 -1.44 14.07
N PHE A 218 -2.82 -0.15 14.40
CA PHE A 218 -1.84 0.40 15.28
C PHE A 218 -2.43 1.63 16.00
N ARG A 219 -2.29 1.72 17.33
CA ARG A 219 -2.93 2.76 18.14
C ARG A 219 -4.45 2.84 17.94
N ASP A 220 -5.11 1.69 17.95
CA ASP A 220 -6.58 1.56 17.74
C ASP A 220 -7.08 2.13 16.40
N LYS A 221 -6.17 2.49 15.49
CA LYS A 221 -6.46 2.96 14.13
C LYS A 221 -6.04 1.90 13.12
N THR A 222 -6.95 1.50 12.25
CA THR A 222 -6.58 0.76 11.04
C THR A 222 -6.04 1.74 10.01
N TRP A 223 -4.78 1.55 9.63
CA TRP A 223 -4.06 2.43 8.70
C TRP A 223 -4.46 2.16 7.26
N ARG A 224 -5.68 2.55 6.94
CA ARG A 224 -6.26 2.62 5.61
C ARG A 224 -7.01 3.95 5.47
N LYS A 225 -6.75 4.67 4.39
CA LYS A 225 -7.37 5.95 4.08
C LYS A 225 -7.88 5.93 2.66
N ASP A 226 -9.12 6.32 2.47
CA ASP A 226 -9.65 6.59 1.15
C ASP A 226 -9.02 7.87 0.59
N VAL A 227 -8.68 7.84 -0.67
CA VAL A 227 -8.07 8.92 -1.44
C VAL A 227 -9.06 9.36 -2.48
N ASP A 228 -9.35 10.65 -2.50
CA ASP A 228 -10.23 11.28 -3.49
C ASP A 228 -9.80 12.73 -3.68
N PHE A 229 -9.12 13.03 -4.81
CA PHE A 229 -8.66 14.38 -5.10
C PHE A 229 -8.60 14.66 -6.60
N TYR A 230 -8.66 15.95 -6.92
CA TYR A 230 -8.53 16.46 -8.28
C TYR A 230 -7.28 17.33 -8.39
N PHE A 231 -6.68 17.31 -9.57
CA PHE A 231 -5.64 18.27 -9.93
C PHE A 231 -5.78 18.66 -11.41
N GLU A 232 -5.31 19.85 -11.75
CA GLU A 232 -5.33 20.35 -13.12
C GLU A 232 -3.93 20.23 -13.73
N PHE A 233 -3.87 19.71 -14.94
CA PHE A 233 -2.64 19.62 -15.73
C PHE A 233 -2.95 19.86 -17.20
N ASP A 234 -2.19 20.78 -17.83
CA ASP A 234 -2.33 21.13 -19.26
C ASP A 234 -3.78 21.49 -19.68
N GLY A 235 -4.50 22.19 -18.78
CA GLY A 235 -5.89 22.62 -18.99
C GLY A 235 -6.93 21.49 -18.88
N LYS A 236 -6.53 20.29 -18.46
CA LYS A 236 -7.41 19.16 -18.19
C LYS A 236 -7.44 18.83 -16.71
N GLN A 237 -8.64 18.67 -16.15
CA GLN A 237 -8.83 18.19 -14.80
C GLN A 237 -8.69 16.67 -14.74
N HIS A 238 -7.87 16.18 -13.81
CA HIS A 238 -7.67 14.77 -13.54
C HIS A 238 -8.22 14.41 -12.17
N HIS A 239 -8.90 13.27 -12.08
CA HIS A 239 -9.47 12.75 -10.86
C HIS A 239 -8.74 11.47 -10.43
N VAL A 240 -8.30 11.42 -9.18
CA VAL A 240 -7.67 10.27 -8.56
C VAL A 240 -8.47 9.85 -7.33
N LYS A 241 -8.95 8.62 -7.31
CA LYS A 241 -9.67 8.07 -6.16
C LYS A 241 -9.19 6.66 -5.86
N GLY A 242 -9.51 6.16 -4.67
CA GLY A 242 -9.09 4.83 -4.24
C GLY A 242 -8.74 4.80 -2.77
N PHE A 243 -7.69 4.08 -2.41
CA PHE A 243 -7.21 4.07 -1.03
C PHE A 243 -5.70 3.86 -0.96
N VAL A 244 -5.12 4.27 0.16
CA VAL A 244 -3.77 3.91 0.58
C VAL A 244 -3.81 3.26 1.95
N GLY A 245 -2.84 2.39 2.23
CA GLY A 245 -2.75 1.69 3.49
C GLY A 245 -1.33 1.30 3.86
N ILE A 246 -1.18 0.85 5.10
CA ILE A 246 0.07 0.26 5.58
C ILE A 246 -0.15 -1.24 5.73
N LEU A 247 0.70 -2.06 5.14
CA LEU A 247 0.64 -3.53 5.27
C LEU A 247 0.89 -3.95 6.72
N LYS A 248 0.06 -4.83 7.25
CA LYS A 248 0.26 -5.49 8.56
C LYS A 248 1.58 -6.27 8.55
N ASN A 249 1.76 -7.10 7.54
CA ASN A 249 2.99 -7.82 7.28
C ASN A 249 3.66 -7.21 6.04
N GLY A 250 4.81 -6.58 6.24
CA GLY A 250 5.54 -5.98 5.14
C GLY A 250 5.94 -7.01 4.07
N GLY A 251 6.01 -6.58 2.82
CA GLY A 251 6.43 -7.43 1.71
C GLY A 251 6.75 -6.63 0.47
N PHE A 252 7.94 -6.83 -0.09
CA PHE A 252 8.39 -6.06 -1.25
C PHE A 252 7.47 -6.24 -2.48
N GLY A 253 6.97 -7.46 -2.71
CA GLY A 253 6.04 -7.77 -3.80
C GLY A 253 4.62 -7.25 -3.58
N LYS A 254 4.22 -7.01 -2.31
CA LYS A 254 2.87 -6.52 -1.94
C LYS A 254 2.81 -5.00 -1.81
N ALA A 255 3.91 -4.36 -1.36
CA ALA A 255 3.99 -2.91 -1.23
C ALA A 255 4.07 -2.21 -2.58
N GLY A 256 3.67 -0.93 -2.61
CA GLY A 256 3.55 -0.12 -3.81
C GLY A 256 2.10 0.09 -4.22
N PHE A 257 1.88 0.93 -5.20
CA PHE A 257 0.53 1.22 -5.68
C PHE A 257 0.15 0.33 -6.86
N ALA A 258 -1.11 -0.07 -6.91
CA ALA A 258 -1.73 -0.58 -8.11
C ALA A 258 -2.59 0.52 -8.73
N LEU A 259 -2.30 0.85 -9.97
CA LEU A 259 -3.00 1.88 -10.73
C LEU A 259 -4.05 1.21 -11.61
N PHE A 260 -5.29 1.52 -11.33
CA PHE A 260 -6.45 0.95 -12.01
C PHE A 260 -6.98 1.90 -13.07
N ARG A 261 -7.54 1.32 -14.10
CA ARG A 261 -8.42 2.00 -15.04
C ARG A 261 -9.62 1.11 -15.36
N ARG A 262 -10.82 1.64 -15.17
CA ARG A 262 -12.06 0.91 -15.40
C ARG A 262 -12.08 -0.46 -14.70
N ASN A 263 -11.70 -0.43 -13.43
CA ASN A 263 -11.67 -1.60 -12.54
C ASN A 263 -10.67 -2.71 -12.94
N ARG A 264 -9.71 -2.42 -13.82
CA ARG A 264 -8.61 -3.30 -14.22
C ARG A 264 -7.27 -2.65 -13.86
N VAL A 265 -6.34 -3.43 -13.29
CA VAL A 265 -4.98 -2.94 -13.05
C VAL A 265 -4.25 -2.75 -14.38
N VAL A 266 -3.73 -1.55 -14.58
CA VAL A 266 -2.86 -1.18 -15.71
C VAL A 266 -1.39 -1.28 -15.33
N ILE A 267 -1.01 -0.61 -14.23
CA ILE A 267 0.33 -0.72 -13.65
C ILE A 267 0.17 -1.25 -12.22
N GLY A 268 0.98 -2.19 -11.87
CA GLY A 268 0.93 -2.80 -10.56
C GLY A 268 0.38 -4.21 -10.63
N GLY A 269 0.89 -5.02 -9.79
CA GLY A 269 0.61 -6.44 -9.71
C GLY A 269 1.72 -7.03 -8.88
N GLU A 270 1.63 -8.29 -8.52
CA GLU A 270 2.67 -8.92 -7.73
C GLU A 270 4.03 -8.73 -8.43
N GLU A 271 4.99 -8.12 -7.72
CA GLU A 271 6.33 -7.76 -8.20
C GLU A 271 6.42 -6.57 -9.19
N GLN A 272 5.31 -6.00 -9.65
CA GLN A 272 5.27 -4.89 -10.62
C GLN A 272 4.52 -3.66 -10.08
N ASN A 273 4.40 -3.54 -8.76
CA ASN A 273 3.74 -2.40 -8.13
C ASN A 273 4.43 -1.08 -8.46
N TYR A 274 3.63 -0.05 -8.68
CA TYR A 274 4.09 1.30 -8.94
C TYR A 274 4.73 1.91 -7.68
N LYS A 275 6.03 2.22 -7.76
CA LYS A 275 6.83 2.74 -6.64
C LYS A 275 7.66 3.94 -7.08
N PRO A 276 7.06 5.12 -7.27
CA PRO A 276 7.80 6.31 -7.65
C PRO A 276 8.81 6.70 -6.56
N LEU A 277 10.02 7.09 -6.98
CA LEU A 277 11.13 7.40 -6.07
C LEU A 277 10.83 8.58 -5.14
N GLU A 278 10.02 9.52 -5.57
CA GLU A 278 9.60 10.71 -4.82
C GLU A 278 8.81 10.35 -3.56
N ILE A 279 8.13 9.19 -3.55
CA ILE A 279 7.35 8.67 -2.42
C ILE A 279 8.13 7.57 -1.70
N PHE A 280 8.66 6.60 -2.46
CA PHE A 280 9.27 5.39 -1.89
C PHE A 280 10.77 5.54 -1.57
N SER A 281 11.40 6.62 -2.06
CA SER A 281 12.82 6.93 -1.88
C SER A 281 13.73 5.84 -2.49
N GLN A 282 14.27 4.96 -1.68
CA GLN A 282 15.13 3.86 -2.14
C GLN A 282 14.35 2.54 -2.19
N ILE A 283 14.75 1.64 -3.10
CA ILE A 283 14.11 0.33 -3.32
C ILE A 283 14.02 -0.51 -2.03
N GLN A 284 14.99 -0.40 -1.13
CA GLN A 284 15.06 -1.16 0.14
C GLN A 284 14.59 -0.34 1.36
N SER A 285 13.89 0.75 1.15
CA SER A 285 13.37 1.57 2.26
C SER A 285 12.23 0.86 3.00
N GLN A 286 11.98 1.25 4.26
CA GLN A 286 10.84 0.74 5.04
C GLN A 286 9.50 1.04 4.34
N ILE A 287 9.41 2.18 3.64
CA ILE A 287 8.23 2.54 2.85
C ILE A 287 7.98 1.51 1.75
N SER A 288 9.02 1.09 1.03
CA SER A 288 8.96 0.11 -0.06
C SER A 288 8.54 -1.29 0.38
N LEU A 289 8.48 -1.55 1.68
CA LEU A 289 8.02 -2.80 2.27
C LEU A 289 6.58 -2.71 2.79
N LYS A 290 6.04 -1.52 3.04
CA LYS A 290 4.83 -1.37 3.86
C LYS A 290 3.74 -0.51 3.24
N LEU A 291 4.09 0.58 2.56
CA LEU A 291 3.09 1.46 1.94
C LEU A 291 2.51 0.78 0.70
N PHE A 292 1.19 0.68 0.64
CA PHE A 292 0.48 0.12 -0.51
C PHE A 292 -0.80 0.90 -0.78
N GLY A 293 -1.42 0.65 -1.91
CA GLY A 293 -2.71 1.24 -2.23
C GLY A 293 -3.21 0.83 -3.61
N GLU A 294 -4.47 1.15 -3.85
CA GLU A 294 -5.14 1.01 -5.13
C GLU A 294 -5.70 2.37 -5.54
N LEU A 295 -5.32 2.84 -6.71
CA LEU A 295 -5.70 4.14 -7.22
C LEU A 295 -6.38 4.01 -8.57
N ASP A 296 -7.57 4.56 -8.71
CA ASP A 296 -8.33 4.64 -9.96
C ASP A 296 -7.94 5.91 -10.71
N LEU A 297 -7.52 5.74 -11.95
CA LEU A 297 -7.02 6.75 -12.89
C LEU A 297 -7.86 6.68 -14.19
N ASP A 298 -9.18 6.74 -14.06
CA ASP A 298 -10.11 6.50 -15.19
C ASP A 298 -10.02 7.58 -16.29
N ASP A 299 -9.59 8.79 -15.92
CA ASP A 299 -9.45 9.94 -16.84
C ASP A 299 -8.09 10.01 -17.54
N PHE A 300 -7.18 9.09 -17.20
CA PHE A 300 -5.85 9.04 -17.78
C PHE A 300 -5.82 8.14 -19.01
N ASP A 301 -5.08 8.53 -20.02
CA ASP A 301 -4.92 7.74 -21.23
C ASP A 301 -3.92 6.59 -21.00
N ILE A 302 -4.17 5.46 -21.68
CA ILE A 302 -3.31 4.27 -21.61
C ILE A 302 -2.72 3.96 -22.99
N ASN A 303 -1.60 3.26 -22.99
CA ASN A 303 -1.02 2.76 -24.22
C ASN A 303 -1.84 1.58 -24.81
N GLN A 304 -1.58 1.25 -26.07
CA GLN A 304 -2.31 0.21 -26.79
C GLN A 304 -2.19 -1.19 -26.14
N ALA A 305 -1.05 -1.49 -25.52
CA ALA A 305 -0.83 -2.76 -24.83
C ALA A 305 -1.50 -2.83 -23.45
N LYS A 306 -2.09 -1.74 -22.98
CA LYS A 306 -2.71 -1.56 -21.65
C LYS A 306 -1.78 -1.98 -20.49
N ASP A 307 -0.48 -1.80 -20.68
CA ASP A 307 0.55 -2.09 -19.69
C ASP A 307 1.22 -0.82 -19.11
N GLY A 308 0.67 0.35 -19.44
CA GLY A 308 1.13 1.64 -18.98
C GLY A 308 0.17 2.77 -19.27
N PHE A 309 0.26 3.84 -18.48
CA PHE A 309 -0.38 5.11 -18.74
C PHE A 309 0.47 5.97 -19.66
N VAL A 310 -0.17 6.88 -20.39
CA VAL A 310 0.50 7.89 -21.20
C VAL A 310 0.86 9.07 -20.31
N TRP A 311 2.14 9.17 -19.94
CA TRP A 311 2.66 10.18 -19.02
C TRP A 311 3.29 11.38 -19.76
N ASP A 312 2.58 11.91 -20.73
CA ASP A 312 3.10 12.99 -21.57
C ASP A 312 3.34 14.30 -20.78
N ASN A 313 4.31 15.09 -21.24
CA ASN A 313 4.60 16.44 -20.78
C ASN A 313 4.88 16.60 -19.28
N GLY A 314 5.14 15.52 -18.53
CA GLY A 314 5.39 15.58 -17.08
C GLY A 314 4.15 15.35 -16.23
N LEU A 315 3.06 14.83 -16.80
CA LEU A 315 1.83 14.46 -16.07
C LEU A 315 2.10 13.52 -14.89
N GLU A 316 3.03 12.55 -15.06
CA GLU A 316 3.40 11.62 -14.00
C GLU A 316 3.95 12.34 -12.76
N LEU A 317 4.83 13.32 -12.95
CA LEU A 317 5.42 14.07 -11.85
C LEU A 317 4.37 14.87 -11.08
N GLU A 318 3.44 15.50 -11.79
CA GLU A 318 2.35 16.25 -11.18
C GLU A 318 1.42 15.33 -10.38
N PHE A 319 1.06 14.17 -10.96
CA PHE A 319 0.31 13.13 -10.25
C PHE A 319 1.02 12.69 -8.96
N ILE A 320 2.33 12.40 -9.04
CA ILE A 320 3.13 11.97 -7.87
C ILE A 320 3.17 13.04 -6.78
N GLN A 321 3.33 14.33 -7.14
CA GLN A 321 3.38 15.44 -6.17
C GLN A 321 2.05 15.61 -5.44
N ASN A 322 0.94 15.59 -6.19
CA ASN A 322 -0.40 15.65 -5.61
C ASN A 322 -0.71 14.43 -4.72
N LEU A 323 -0.38 13.23 -5.18
CA LEU A 323 -0.54 12.02 -4.38
C LEU A 323 0.27 12.10 -3.08
N LYS A 324 1.55 12.46 -3.17
CA LYS A 324 2.45 12.58 -2.01
C LYS A 324 1.89 13.53 -0.96
N SER A 325 1.37 14.69 -1.37
CA SER A 325 0.76 15.67 -0.47
C SER A 325 -0.46 15.08 0.25
N ASN A 326 -1.31 14.33 -0.46
CA ASN A 326 -2.52 13.74 0.10
C ASN A 326 -2.25 12.57 1.07
N ILE A 327 -1.10 11.89 0.95
CA ILE A 327 -0.77 10.69 1.73
C ILE A 327 0.43 10.88 2.66
N GLN A 328 0.86 12.11 2.93
CA GLN A 328 2.10 12.40 3.68
C GLN A 328 2.13 11.73 5.07
N GLU A 329 1.00 11.68 5.77
CA GLU A 329 0.87 10.98 7.05
C GLU A 329 1.24 9.50 6.92
N TYR A 330 0.73 8.83 5.88
CA TYR A 330 0.98 7.40 5.60
C TYR A 330 2.43 7.13 5.22
N ILE A 331 3.06 8.05 4.48
CA ILE A 331 4.50 7.99 4.19
C ILE A 331 5.31 8.04 5.49
N ASN A 332 4.95 8.92 6.42
CA ASN A 332 5.65 9.05 7.71
C ASN A 332 5.50 7.79 8.56
N ILE A 333 4.30 7.23 8.66
CA ILE A 333 4.06 5.96 9.39
C ILE A 333 4.79 4.77 8.75
N ALA A 334 4.83 4.72 7.41
CA ALA A 334 5.56 3.65 6.71
C ALA A 334 7.08 3.66 6.95
N LYS A 335 7.66 4.83 7.30
CA LYS A 335 9.09 4.96 7.65
C LYS A 335 9.44 4.31 8.98
N ILE A 336 8.49 4.21 9.91
CA ILE A 336 8.71 3.68 11.25
C ILE A 336 9.03 2.18 11.18
N SER A 337 10.13 1.75 11.81
CA SER A 337 10.51 0.34 11.84
C SER A 337 9.55 -0.50 12.70
N ASN A 338 9.57 -1.83 12.54
CA ASN A 338 8.74 -2.71 13.39
C ASN A 338 9.13 -2.60 14.87
N LYS A 339 10.43 -2.40 15.18
CA LYS A 339 10.91 -2.16 16.54
C LYS A 339 10.36 -0.87 17.15
N GLU A 340 10.39 0.20 16.38
CA GLU A 340 9.84 1.49 16.81
C GLU A 340 8.33 1.40 17.04
N ARG A 341 7.59 0.67 16.18
CA ARG A 341 6.16 0.42 16.37
C ARG A 341 5.85 -0.41 17.61
N ALA A 342 6.60 -1.46 17.87
CA ALA A 342 6.44 -2.26 19.09
C ALA A 342 6.72 -1.42 20.34
N SER A 343 7.71 -0.52 20.28
CA SER A 343 7.94 0.48 21.34
C SER A 343 6.73 1.39 21.53
N GLU A 344 6.09 1.82 20.44
CA GLU A 344 4.89 2.66 20.49
C GLU A 344 3.66 1.89 20.96
N GLU A 345 3.48 0.64 20.57
CA GLU A 345 2.38 -0.20 21.09
C GLU A 345 2.50 -0.39 22.62
N SER A 346 3.73 -0.44 23.14
CA SER A 346 3.96 -0.48 24.58
C SER A 346 3.65 0.84 25.29
N LEU A 347 3.48 1.95 24.56
CA LEU A 347 2.95 3.23 25.02
C LEU A 347 1.43 3.35 24.84
N SER A 348 0.75 2.30 24.38
CA SER A 348 -0.70 2.27 24.22
C SER A 348 -1.43 2.60 25.53
N SER A 349 -2.69 2.99 25.41
CA SER A 349 -3.56 3.33 26.53
C SER A 349 -3.55 2.28 27.67
N ASN A 350 -3.51 0.98 27.31
CA ASN A 350 -3.48 -0.11 28.29
C ASN A 350 -2.11 -0.23 28.97
N ALA A 351 -1.01 -0.08 28.24
CA ALA A 351 0.33 -0.09 28.79
C ALA A 351 0.54 1.13 29.71
N SER A 352 0.09 2.31 29.28
CA SER A 352 0.14 3.55 30.05
C SER A 352 -0.64 3.43 31.37
N SER A 353 -1.85 2.85 31.34
CA SER A 353 -2.65 2.60 32.54
C SER A 353 -1.97 1.61 33.49
N SER A 354 -1.37 0.53 32.97
CA SER A 354 -0.64 -0.45 33.77
C SER A 354 0.63 0.15 34.41
N ILE A 355 1.35 1.02 33.71
CA ILE A 355 2.51 1.73 34.24
C ILE A 355 2.04 2.70 35.34
N GLN A 356 1.02 3.50 35.06
CA GLN A 356 0.49 4.47 36.05
C GLN A 356 0.02 3.78 37.32
N GLU A 357 -0.73 2.67 37.22
CA GLU A 357 -1.21 1.92 38.38
C GLU A 357 -0.05 1.40 39.25
N ASP A 358 0.98 0.80 38.65
CA ASP A 358 2.13 0.24 39.35
C ASP A 358 3.00 1.34 40.00
N VAL A 359 3.24 2.43 39.25
CA VAL A 359 4.04 3.56 39.75
C VAL A 359 3.27 4.31 40.86
N SER A 360 1.97 4.60 40.67
CA SER A 360 1.13 5.25 41.69
C SER A 360 1.09 4.45 42.98
N ARG A 361 0.87 3.13 42.92
CA ARG A 361 0.90 2.26 44.08
C ARG A 361 2.22 2.34 44.85
N THR A 362 3.34 2.43 44.12
CA THR A 362 4.67 2.56 44.73
C THR A 362 4.83 3.93 45.41
N ILE A 363 4.38 5.02 44.74
CA ILE A 363 4.52 6.39 45.25
C ILE A 363 3.61 6.63 46.45
N GLU A 364 2.36 6.13 46.43
CA GLU A 364 1.40 6.27 47.56
C GLU A 364 1.90 5.64 48.86
N ASN A 365 2.68 4.56 48.77
CA ASN A 365 3.26 3.87 49.91
C ASN A 365 4.51 4.54 50.46
N ILE A 366 5.01 5.62 49.84
CA ILE A 366 6.25 6.29 50.24
C ILE A 366 5.93 7.67 50.83
N ASN A 367 6.33 7.87 52.07
CA ASN A 367 6.37 9.21 52.68
C ASN A 367 7.72 9.86 52.34
N PHE A 368 7.80 10.60 51.24
CA PHE A 368 9.02 11.29 50.82
C PHE A 368 9.48 12.35 51.84
N ALA A 369 8.58 12.91 52.67
CA ALA A 369 8.90 13.88 53.67
C ALA A 369 9.83 13.31 54.80
N GLU A 370 9.77 12.00 55.05
CA GLU A 370 10.66 11.37 56.03
C GLU A 370 12.13 11.30 55.56
N SER A 371 12.38 11.46 54.28
CA SER A 371 13.74 11.47 53.72
C SER A 371 14.52 12.74 54.09
N ILE A 372 13.83 13.82 54.47
CA ILE A 372 14.44 15.10 54.89
C ILE A 372 14.79 15.09 56.38
N ASN A 373 13.98 14.42 57.22
CA ASN A 373 14.14 14.47 58.66
C ASN A 373 15.31 13.64 59.21
N ASN A 374 15.87 12.72 58.40
CA ASN A 374 16.99 11.87 58.82
C ASN A 374 18.39 12.50 58.61
N GLU A 375 18.48 13.76 58.15
CA GLU A 375 19.78 14.44 57.95
C GLU A 375 20.42 15.02 59.24
N SER A 376 19.71 15.02 60.36
CA SER A 376 20.24 15.60 61.60
C SER A 376 21.28 14.72 62.32
N GLU A 377 21.51 13.49 61.91
CA GLU A 377 22.40 12.57 62.65
C GLU A 377 23.72 12.14 61.95
N ASN A 378 23.97 12.52 60.68
CA ASN A 378 25.20 12.14 59.99
C ASN A 378 25.83 13.27 59.18
N ASN A 379 26.23 14.36 59.84
CA ASN A 379 27.06 15.42 59.24
C ASN A 379 28.55 15.04 59.33
N ASN A 380 29.02 14.13 58.49
CA ASN A 380 30.43 14.04 58.10
C ASN A 380 30.52 14.18 56.60
N ILE A 381 30.36 15.42 56.11
CA ILE A 381 30.61 15.78 54.71
C ILE A 381 32.09 16.22 54.65
N PRO A 382 32.95 15.58 53.81
CA PRO A 382 34.29 16.11 53.55
C PRO A 382 34.16 17.45 52.82
N SER A 383 34.78 18.45 53.37
CA SER A 383 34.85 19.78 52.75
C SER A 383 35.90 19.83 51.64
N ASP A 384 35.59 19.35 50.47
CA ASP A 384 36.37 19.64 49.25
C ASP A 384 35.56 20.62 48.40
N ALA A 385 35.66 21.88 48.76
CA ALA A 385 34.98 23.02 48.13
C ALA A 385 35.81 23.70 47.04
N ASP A 386 36.60 22.97 46.29
CA ASP A 386 37.50 23.59 45.28
C ASP A 386 37.42 22.90 43.87
N ASP A 387 36.20 22.64 43.36
CA ASP A 387 36.10 22.42 41.92
C ASP A 387 34.73 22.90 41.36
N LEU A 388 34.57 24.23 41.39
CA LEU A 388 33.51 24.93 40.65
C LEU A 388 33.93 25.06 39.18
N THR A 389 34.05 23.93 38.48
CA THR A 389 34.09 23.94 37.04
C THR A 389 32.72 24.37 36.52
N GLN A 390 32.65 25.58 35.96
CA GLN A 390 31.51 26.03 35.18
C GLN A 390 31.21 25.00 34.10
N TYR A 391 30.16 24.20 34.33
CA TYR A 391 29.54 23.46 33.24
C TYR A 391 28.94 24.46 32.28
N LYS A 392 29.67 24.75 31.19
CA LYS A 392 29.10 25.44 30.05
C LYS A 392 27.92 24.62 29.58
N THR A 393 26.74 25.26 29.54
CA THR A 393 25.56 24.82 28.82
C THR A 393 26.00 24.13 27.53
N PHE A 394 25.59 22.88 27.35
CA PHE A 394 25.84 22.19 26.11
C PHE A 394 25.32 23.02 24.94
N VAL A 395 26.20 23.22 23.97
CA VAL A 395 25.90 23.91 22.73
C VAL A 395 24.71 23.23 22.08
N ASP A 396 23.70 24.00 21.72
CA ASP A 396 22.60 23.57 20.86
C ASP A 396 23.17 22.98 19.58
N ILE A 397 23.19 21.67 19.51
CA ILE A 397 23.41 20.96 18.27
C ILE A 397 22.09 21.05 17.51
N ASP A 398 22.15 21.76 16.40
CA ASP A 398 21.07 22.02 15.46
C ASP A 398 20.31 20.70 15.10
N ASN A 399 19.19 20.45 15.76
CA ASN A 399 18.33 19.30 15.57
C ASN A 399 17.15 19.66 14.66
N ASN A 400 17.43 19.90 13.38
CA ASN A 400 16.44 20.16 12.34
C ASN A 400 15.80 18.87 11.79
N GLY A 401 15.40 17.94 12.65
CA GLY A 401 14.53 16.83 12.30
C GLY A 401 13.09 17.10 12.73
N PRO A 402 12.07 16.67 11.97
CA PRO A 402 10.68 16.85 12.42
C PRO A 402 10.49 16.14 13.75
N GLU A 403 10.00 16.87 14.72
CA GLU A 403 9.63 16.36 16.04
C GLU A 403 8.39 15.48 15.89
N ILE A 404 8.57 14.16 15.93
CA ILE A 404 7.45 13.22 16.02
C ILE A 404 7.09 13.15 17.50
N VAL A 405 6.24 14.06 17.94
CA VAL A 405 5.60 13.95 19.25
C VAL A 405 4.53 12.89 19.11
N LEU A 406 4.79 11.73 19.68
CA LEU A 406 3.77 10.71 19.82
C LEU A 406 2.83 11.14 20.94
N ASP A 407 1.54 11.01 20.67
CA ASP A 407 0.47 11.37 21.60
C ASP A 407 0.36 10.28 22.67
N ASP A 408 1.35 10.23 23.59
CA ASP A 408 1.28 9.39 24.77
C ASP A 408 0.38 10.06 25.80
N LYS A 409 -0.49 9.28 26.44
CA LYS A 409 -1.30 9.79 27.53
C LYS A 409 -0.37 10.22 28.66
N GLU A 410 -0.52 11.48 29.04
CA GLU A 410 0.13 12.05 30.19
C GLU A 410 -0.27 11.27 31.46
N ARG A 411 0.71 10.86 32.23
CA ARG A 411 0.52 10.22 33.54
C ARG A 411 0.86 11.23 34.61
N ILE A 412 -0.06 11.43 35.55
CA ILE A 412 0.03 12.44 36.60
C ILE A 412 0.24 11.76 37.94
N TYR A 413 1.29 12.15 38.63
CA TYR A 413 1.68 11.63 39.96
C TYR A 413 1.73 12.76 40.97
N PRO A 414 0.77 12.84 41.92
CA PRO A 414 0.86 13.76 43.05
C PRO A 414 1.93 13.28 44.03
N VAL A 415 2.92 14.10 44.30
CA VAL A 415 4.04 13.78 45.22
C VAL A 415 4.19 14.84 46.31
N ASN A 416 4.49 14.41 47.52
CA ASN A 416 4.88 15.30 48.62
C ASN A 416 6.40 15.46 48.60
N ILE A 417 6.91 16.63 48.21
CA ILE A 417 8.35 16.90 48.18
C ILE A 417 8.88 17.00 49.63
N ASP A 418 8.13 17.70 50.48
CA ASP A 418 8.36 17.76 51.94
C ASP A 418 7.02 17.76 52.69
N ALA A 419 7.04 18.10 54.00
CA ALA A 419 5.83 18.12 54.84
C ALA A 419 4.80 19.17 54.42
N VAL A 420 5.19 20.20 53.66
CA VAL A 420 4.37 21.34 53.29
C VAL A 420 4.17 21.43 51.78
N THR A 421 5.21 21.09 51.00
CA THR A 421 5.28 21.26 49.57
C THR A 421 4.76 20.04 48.83
N LYS A 422 3.65 20.22 48.08
CA LYS A 422 3.09 19.21 47.19
C LYS A 422 3.31 19.65 45.74
N LYS A 423 3.68 18.72 44.90
CA LYS A 423 3.80 18.95 43.44
C LYS A 423 3.11 17.84 42.67
N GLU A 424 2.68 18.15 41.46
CA GLU A 424 2.22 17.17 40.48
C GLU A 424 3.32 16.92 39.44
N ILE A 425 3.71 15.67 39.28
CA ILE A 425 4.68 15.26 38.26
C ILE A 425 3.92 14.67 37.08
N HIS A 426 4.00 15.33 35.96
CA HIS A 426 3.39 14.95 34.71
C HIS A 426 4.43 14.24 33.84
N VAL A 427 4.24 12.96 33.55
CA VAL A 427 5.19 12.15 32.78
C VAL A 427 4.62 11.81 31.43
N LYS A 428 5.36 12.11 30.38
CA LYS A 428 5.12 11.67 28.99
C LYS A 428 6.32 10.92 28.46
N TRP A 429 6.05 9.90 27.67
CA TRP A 429 7.08 9.19 26.91
C TRP A 429 7.05 9.67 25.47
N SER A 430 8.21 9.86 24.87
CA SER A 430 8.31 10.31 23.49
C SER A 430 9.28 9.47 22.70
N ILE A 431 9.08 9.46 21.38
CA ILE A 431 10.05 8.94 20.42
C ILE A 431 10.56 10.15 19.63
N VAL A 432 11.68 10.70 20.06
CA VAL A 432 12.31 11.84 19.40
C VAL A 432 13.74 11.49 18.99
N ASN A 433 14.16 11.98 17.83
CA ASN A 433 15.52 11.83 17.35
C ASN A 433 16.43 12.91 17.96
N LYS A 434 16.42 13.03 19.29
CA LYS A 434 17.28 13.95 20.04
C LYS A 434 18.20 13.16 20.95
N GLN A 435 19.35 13.74 21.33
CA GLN A 435 20.35 13.05 22.15
C GLN A 435 20.04 13.03 23.65
N TYR A 436 19.06 13.82 24.12
CA TYR A 436 18.66 13.77 25.52
C TYR A 436 17.83 12.51 25.81
N TRP A 437 18.01 11.97 27.01
CA TRP A 437 17.24 10.80 27.47
C TRP A 437 16.01 11.20 28.30
N ILE A 438 16.07 12.40 28.91
CA ILE A 438 15.01 13.00 29.72
C ILE A 438 15.05 14.50 29.53
N ASP A 439 13.88 15.14 29.51
CA ASP A 439 13.71 16.59 29.61
C ASP A 439 12.77 16.89 30.77
N VAL A 440 13.16 17.81 31.64
CA VAL A 440 12.41 18.19 32.85
C VAL A 440 12.15 19.67 32.82
N GLN A 441 10.89 20.06 32.79
CA GLN A 441 10.45 21.45 32.73
C GLN A 441 9.52 21.79 33.89
N GLU A 442 9.86 22.77 34.69
CA GLU A 442 8.98 23.33 35.71
C GLU A 442 8.06 24.35 35.07
N GLU A 443 6.80 24.01 34.85
CA GLU A 443 5.82 24.86 34.20
C GLU A 443 5.26 25.91 35.18
N THR A 444 5.04 25.51 36.41
CA THR A 444 4.60 26.35 37.54
C THR A 444 5.28 25.85 38.82
N ASN A 445 5.11 26.62 39.94
CA ASN A 445 5.64 26.17 41.22
C ASN A 445 5.13 24.80 41.70
N ASP A 446 4.00 24.35 41.14
CA ASP A 446 3.31 23.13 41.62
C ASP A 446 3.34 22.00 40.56
N VAL A 447 3.76 22.27 39.31
CA VAL A 447 3.74 21.26 38.23
C VAL A 447 5.12 21.09 37.60
N ILE A 448 5.55 19.85 37.50
CA ILE A 448 6.81 19.45 36.84
C ILE A 448 6.49 18.50 35.69
N ASN A 449 6.81 18.91 34.47
CA ASN A 449 6.67 18.12 33.27
C ASN A 449 7.95 17.31 33.01
N ILE A 450 7.82 16.01 32.79
CA ILE A 450 8.91 15.10 32.47
C ILE A 450 8.64 14.44 31.13
N LEU A 451 9.56 14.60 30.19
CA LEU A 451 9.54 13.91 28.91
C LEU A 451 10.66 12.88 28.87
N ILE A 452 10.33 11.60 28.75
CA ILE A 452 11.30 10.50 28.64
C ILE A 452 11.45 10.06 27.19
N ASN A 453 12.66 10.14 26.64
CA ASN A 453 12.95 9.74 25.27
C ASN A 453 13.31 8.25 25.18
N VAL A 454 12.35 7.40 24.80
CA VAL A 454 12.57 5.96 24.64
C VAL A 454 13.43 5.59 23.43
N ASN A 455 13.58 6.49 22.46
CA ASN A 455 14.43 6.28 21.28
C ASN A 455 15.89 6.67 21.53
N HIS A 456 16.22 7.10 22.74
CA HIS A 456 17.62 7.33 23.09
C HIS A 456 18.44 6.06 22.89
N PRO A 457 19.64 6.09 22.26
CA PRO A 457 20.42 4.91 21.90
C PRO A 457 20.64 3.92 23.04
N PHE A 458 20.77 4.41 24.28
CA PHE A 458 20.92 3.59 25.47
C PHE A 458 19.66 2.81 25.84
N PHE A 459 18.46 3.40 25.66
CA PHE A 459 17.19 2.78 26.03
C PHE A 459 16.54 2.00 24.88
N LYS A 460 16.91 2.31 23.65
CA LYS A 460 16.34 1.70 22.44
C LYS A 460 16.32 0.16 22.46
N PRO A 461 17.34 -0.57 22.98
CA PRO A 461 17.28 -2.03 23.08
C PRO A 461 16.18 -2.56 24.03
N TYR A 462 15.73 -1.75 24.98
CA TYR A 462 14.79 -2.12 26.05
C TYR A 462 13.42 -1.45 25.86
N SER A 463 13.23 -0.70 24.79
CA SER A 463 12.04 0.13 24.57
C SER A 463 10.72 -0.66 24.46
N GLU A 464 10.80 -1.96 24.17
CA GLU A 464 9.65 -2.87 24.05
C GLU A 464 9.25 -3.51 25.40
N ASP A 465 10.11 -3.43 26.42
CA ASP A 465 9.86 -4.07 27.72
C ASP A 465 9.07 -3.13 28.64
N ILE A 466 7.82 -3.51 28.95
CA ILE A 466 6.95 -2.76 29.87
C ILE A 466 7.53 -2.71 31.29
N ASN A 467 8.19 -3.78 31.75
CA ASN A 467 8.78 -3.81 33.09
C ASN A 467 9.97 -2.84 33.18
N PHE A 468 10.76 -2.78 32.11
CA PHE A 468 11.83 -1.77 32.03
C PHE A 468 11.26 -0.35 32.10
N LYS A 469 10.16 -0.07 31.39
CA LYS A 469 9.51 1.26 31.44
C LYS A 469 9.01 1.59 32.85
N LYS A 470 8.37 0.65 33.53
CA LYS A 470 7.94 0.82 34.94
C LYS A 470 9.12 1.19 35.86
N VAL A 471 10.22 0.48 35.74
CA VAL A 471 11.43 0.73 36.51
C VAL A 471 12.04 2.08 36.18
N LEU A 472 12.16 2.39 34.88
CA LEU A 472 12.74 3.68 34.43
C LEU A 472 11.89 4.87 34.88
N GLU A 473 10.57 4.79 34.80
CA GLU A 473 9.68 5.86 35.24
C GLU A 473 9.78 6.10 36.74
N LYS A 474 9.79 5.04 37.58
CA LYS A 474 10.04 5.14 39.02
C LYS A 474 11.40 5.80 39.30
N PHE A 475 12.44 5.39 38.56
CA PHE A 475 13.78 5.94 38.73
C PHE A 475 13.83 7.43 38.37
N VAL A 476 13.19 7.84 37.28
CA VAL A 476 13.13 9.24 36.85
C VAL A 476 12.35 10.09 37.85
N ILE A 477 11.21 9.61 38.34
CA ILE A 477 10.44 10.32 39.38
C ILE A 477 11.28 10.47 40.65
N ALA A 478 11.94 9.39 41.09
CA ALA A 478 12.83 9.44 42.27
C ALA A 478 13.97 10.45 42.11
N PHE A 479 14.55 10.52 40.90
CA PHE A 479 15.60 11.47 40.56
C PHE A 479 15.10 12.92 40.66
N VAL A 480 13.94 13.23 40.03
CA VAL A 480 13.35 14.58 40.04
C VAL A 480 12.94 14.99 41.47
N VAL A 481 12.32 14.08 42.25
CA VAL A 481 11.99 14.36 43.64
C VAL A 481 13.25 14.62 44.48
N ALA A 482 14.31 13.83 44.31
CA ALA A 482 15.59 14.05 44.97
C ALA A 482 16.22 15.40 44.62
N GLU A 483 16.11 15.82 43.36
CA GLU A 483 16.57 17.13 42.89
C GLU A 483 15.77 18.26 43.55
N GLN A 484 14.45 18.16 43.62
CA GLN A 484 13.59 19.15 44.26
C GLN A 484 13.90 19.24 45.77
N GLN A 485 14.05 18.09 46.47
CA GLN A 485 14.43 18.06 47.86
C GLN A 485 15.82 18.66 48.12
N ALA A 486 16.78 18.41 47.23
CA ALA A 486 18.11 19.00 47.33
C ALA A 486 18.07 20.53 47.12
N LYS A 487 17.20 21.04 46.21
CA LYS A 487 16.96 22.48 46.04
C LYS A 487 16.43 23.12 47.35
N LEU A 488 15.47 22.48 48.03
CA LEU A 488 14.89 23.00 49.25
C LEU A 488 15.88 23.02 50.45
N THR A 489 16.84 22.10 50.46
CA THR A 489 17.84 21.99 51.54
C THR A 489 19.14 22.74 51.22
N SER A 490 19.27 23.40 50.07
CA SER A 490 20.44 24.15 49.69
C SER A 490 20.44 25.53 50.37
N GLU A 491 21.52 25.86 51.10
CA GLU A 491 21.71 27.16 51.72
C GLU A 491 22.17 28.26 50.72
N ASN A 492 22.55 27.86 49.49
CA ASN A 492 23.04 28.77 48.45
C ASN A 492 22.02 28.86 47.30
N ASP A 493 21.55 30.04 46.99
CA ASP A 493 20.64 30.33 45.89
C ASP A 493 21.15 29.79 44.57
N GLY A 494 20.61 28.61 44.18
CA GLY A 494 20.77 28.05 42.83
C GLY A 494 21.84 26.99 42.65
N TYR A 495 22.64 26.62 43.65
CA TYR A 495 23.65 25.56 43.53
C TYR A 495 23.30 24.33 44.31
N ILE A 496 23.17 23.19 43.65
CA ILE A 496 22.90 21.89 44.30
C ILE A 496 24.15 21.01 44.14
N MET A 497 24.64 20.48 45.28
CA MET A 497 25.74 19.50 45.24
C MET A 497 25.30 18.16 44.66
N ALA A 498 26.02 17.59 43.72
CA ALA A 498 25.69 16.33 43.06
C ALA A 498 25.59 15.15 44.05
N ASN A 499 26.33 15.18 45.16
CA ASN A 499 26.24 14.15 46.20
C ASN A 499 24.94 14.26 47.03
N ALA A 500 24.37 15.45 47.21
CA ALA A 500 23.10 15.63 47.90
C ALA A 500 21.97 14.97 47.11
N ILE A 501 21.92 15.15 45.78
CA ILE A 501 20.97 14.46 44.93
C ILE A 501 21.14 12.94 45.05
N ARG A 502 22.37 12.41 44.96
CA ARG A 502 22.65 10.98 45.06
C ARG A 502 22.23 10.38 46.42
N THR A 503 22.50 11.09 47.51
CA THR A 503 22.12 10.64 48.85
C THR A 503 20.59 10.57 48.99
N LYS A 504 19.87 11.61 48.59
CA LYS A 504 18.40 11.62 48.61
C LYS A 504 17.81 10.57 47.69
N MET A 505 18.36 10.43 46.47
CA MET A 505 17.94 9.41 45.55
C MET A 505 18.11 7.98 46.10
N ASN A 506 19.25 7.69 46.76
CA ASN A 506 19.44 6.39 47.40
C ASN A 506 18.39 6.12 48.50
N GLN A 507 18.03 7.13 49.27
CA GLN A 507 17.00 7.02 50.31
C GLN A 507 15.61 6.76 49.71
N ILE A 508 15.26 7.47 48.61
CA ILE A 508 14.00 7.33 47.90
C ILE A 508 13.90 5.95 47.25
N LEU A 509 14.95 5.56 46.49
CA LEU A 509 14.96 4.25 45.83
C LEU A 509 14.90 3.09 46.79
N ALA A 510 15.55 3.18 47.97
CA ALA A 510 15.47 2.14 48.99
C ALA A 510 14.03 1.94 49.50
N LYS A 511 13.22 3.00 49.52
CA LYS A 511 11.80 2.93 49.91
C LYS A 511 10.88 2.45 48.75
N MET A 512 11.34 2.60 47.49
CA MET A 512 10.62 2.13 46.30
C MET A 512 10.77 0.62 46.04
N ILE A 513 11.64 -0.07 46.73
CA ILE A 513 11.77 -1.53 46.69
C ILE A 513 10.61 -2.07 47.56
N GLY A 514 9.44 -2.21 46.95
CA GLY A 514 8.31 -2.91 47.56
C GLY A 514 8.55 -4.42 47.58
N ASP A 515 8.03 -5.09 48.60
CA ASP A 515 8.04 -6.55 48.79
C ASP A 515 7.42 -7.32 47.60
#